data_dd71c99c1539973a1a097afeb1f23328
#
_entry.id   dd71c99c1539973a1a097afeb1f23328
#
_cell.length_a   1.000
_cell.length_b   1.000
_cell.length_c   1.000
_cell.angle_alpha   90.00
_cell.angle_beta   90.00
_cell.angle_gamma   90.00
#
_symmetry.space_group_name_H-M   'P 1'
#
loop_
_entity.id
_entity.type
_entity.pdbx_description
1 polymer ?
#
loop_
_entity_poly.entity_id
_entity_poly.type
_entity_poly.pdbx_seq_one_letter_code
_entity_poly.pdbx_strand_id
1 'polypeptide(L)'
;MNTAGAAIFDVDGTLTDTNHLHVVAWWEAFRQAGHLVPMPDIHRAVGLSSGDLIERLLGADRDSEEDSAISDAHKVLYGTYYDRLPAFEGASALLRALAERDWRVVLATSASGPELTALRRAVDADDAIWDTASSSDVAEGKPSPEPVRLACELAGVRTDEAVFVGDSVWDMEAAGRAGVRSVAVLSGGIPRAELERAGAGSVYHDVAELLVRLGDSPFGSAVS
;
A
#
# COMPACT_ATOMS: atom_id res chain seq x y z
N MET A 1 26.70 -0.94 9.34
CA MET A 1 26.61 -1.80 8.15
C MET A 1 26.11 -0.91 7.02
N ASN A 2 26.73 -0.97 5.84
CA ASN A 2 26.26 -0.22 4.67
C ASN A 2 24.94 -0.88 4.22
N THR A 3 23.86 -0.11 4.08
CA THR A 3 22.62 -0.61 3.48
C THR A 3 22.68 -0.42 1.97
N ALA A 4 22.02 -1.31 1.21
CA ALA A 4 21.84 -1.14 -0.24
C ALA A 4 20.77 -0.06 -0.55
N GLY A 5 19.92 0.29 0.42
CA GLY A 5 18.84 1.27 0.30
C GLY A 5 17.59 0.85 1.06
N ALA A 6 16.46 1.52 0.83
CA ALA A 6 15.16 1.13 1.35
C ALA A 6 14.26 0.53 0.26
N ALA A 7 13.69 -0.63 0.57
CA ALA A 7 12.62 -1.25 -0.19
C ALA A 7 11.30 -0.99 0.54
N ILE A 8 10.52 -0.04 0.05
CA ILE A 8 9.28 0.41 0.69
C ILE A 8 8.11 -0.28 -0.01
N PHE A 9 7.24 -0.90 0.75
CA PHE A 9 6.10 -1.65 0.21
C PHE A 9 4.78 -1.12 0.75
N ASP A 10 3.84 -0.89 -0.15
CA ASP A 10 2.43 -0.93 0.20
C ASP A 10 2.03 -2.38 0.56
N VAL A 11 0.88 -2.57 1.21
CA VAL A 11 0.47 -3.89 1.70
C VAL A 11 -0.76 -4.41 0.98
N ASP A 12 -1.89 -3.68 1.04
CA ASP A 12 -3.17 -4.10 0.46
C ASP A 12 -3.15 -4.04 -1.07
N GLY A 13 -3.42 -5.15 -1.76
CA GLY A 13 -3.28 -5.23 -3.22
C GLY A 13 -1.85 -5.43 -3.73
N THR A 14 -0.85 -5.20 -2.87
CA THR A 14 0.58 -5.34 -3.19
C THR A 14 1.18 -6.62 -2.62
N LEU A 15 1.14 -6.81 -1.31
CA LEU A 15 1.63 -8.00 -0.60
C LEU A 15 0.50 -8.97 -0.24
N THR A 16 -0.72 -8.45 -0.10
CA THR A 16 -1.93 -9.18 0.28
C THR A 16 -3.05 -8.96 -0.74
N ASP A 17 -3.83 -10.00 -1.04
CA ASP A 17 -5.01 -9.94 -1.93
C ASP A 17 -6.25 -9.48 -1.14
N THR A 18 -6.26 -8.23 -0.77
CA THR A 18 -7.24 -7.65 0.16
C THR A 18 -8.10 -6.54 -0.44
N ASN A 19 -7.74 -5.98 -1.60
CA ASN A 19 -8.48 -4.85 -2.21
C ASN A 19 -9.98 -5.12 -2.36
N HIS A 20 -10.36 -6.31 -2.85
CA HIS A 20 -11.78 -6.64 -3.02
C HIS A 20 -12.51 -6.85 -1.69
N LEU A 21 -11.81 -7.25 -0.63
CA LEU A 21 -12.38 -7.33 0.72
C LEU A 21 -12.67 -5.92 1.26
N HIS A 22 -11.75 -4.97 1.01
CA HIS A 22 -12.00 -3.55 1.30
C HIS A 22 -13.19 -3.01 0.50
N VAL A 23 -13.27 -3.33 -0.79
CA VAL A 23 -14.40 -2.90 -1.66
C VAL A 23 -15.73 -3.36 -1.08
N VAL A 24 -15.85 -4.63 -0.69
CA VAL A 24 -17.09 -5.18 -0.11
C VAL A 24 -17.40 -4.51 1.22
N ALA A 25 -16.41 -4.33 2.09
CA ALA A 25 -16.62 -3.70 3.40
C ALA A 25 -17.03 -2.22 3.27
N TRP A 26 -16.37 -1.46 2.37
CA TRP A 26 -16.75 -0.08 2.08
C TRP A 26 -18.12 0.03 1.44
N TRP A 27 -18.43 -0.85 0.48
CA TRP A 27 -19.74 -0.87 -0.17
C TRP A 27 -20.87 -1.05 0.83
N GLU A 28 -20.70 -1.98 1.78
CA GLU A 28 -21.70 -2.20 2.84
C GLU A 28 -21.74 -1.02 3.83
N ALA A 29 -20.59 -0.46 4.22
CA ALA A 29 -20.54 0.70 5.12
C ALA A 29 -21.27 1.91 4.52
N PHE A 30 -21.06 2.21 3.24
CA PHE A 30 -21.81 3.28 2.55
C PHE A 30 -23.31 3.00 2.50
N ARG A 31 -23.72 1.77 2.25
CA ARG A 31 -25.14 1.40 2.23
C ARG A 31 -25.81 1.55 3.59
N GLN A 32 -25.12 1.22 4.68
CA GLN A 32 -25.62 1.43 6.03
C GLN A 32 -25.86 2.92 6.34
N ALA A 33 -25.06 3.79 5.78
CA ALA A 33 -25.23 5.25 5.85
C ALA A 33 -26.20 5.82 4.80
N GLY A 34 -26.83 4.98 3.97
CA GLY A 34 -27.81 5.40 2.96
C GLY A 34 -27.21 5.83 1.61
N HIS A 35 -25.90 5.69 1.41
CA HIS A 35 -25.22 6.05 0.17
C HIS A 35 -25.12 4.87 -0.81
N LEU A 36 -25.34 5.12 -2.10
CA LEU A 36 -25.23 4.13 -3.17
C LEU A 36 -23.99 4.42 -4.01
N VAL A 37 -22.85 3.86 -3.59
CA VAL A 37 -21.57 4.01 -4.28
C VAL A 37 -21.29 2.76 -5.10
N PRO A 38 -20.98 2.87 -6.41
CA PRO A 38 -20.64 1.72 -7.25
C PRO A 38 -19.31 1.08 -6.80
N MET A 39 -19.26 -0.25 -6.73
CA MET A 39 -18.04 -0.99 -6.35
C MET A 39 -16.81 -0.66 -7.20
N PRO A 40 -16.90 -0.44 -8.55
CA PRO A 40 -15.74 -0.02 -9.34
C PRO A 40 -15.14 1.32 -8.89
N ASP A 41 -15.98 2.27 -8.43
CA ASP A 41 -15.51 3.56 -7.93
C ASP A 41 -14.82 3.41 -6.58
N ILE A 42 -15.38 2.57 -5.70
CA ILE A 42 -14.75 2.20 -4.42
C ILE A 42 -13.38 1.56 -4.68
N HIS A 43 -13.30 0.59 -5.60
CA HIS A 43 -12.06 -0.09 -5.93
C HIS A 43 -10.95 0.90 -6.36
N ARG A 44 -11.30 1.90 -7.15
CA ARG A 44 -10.37 2.94 -7.60
C ARG A 44 -9.93 3.89 -6.50
N ALA A 45 -10.66 3.95 -5.40
CA ALA A 45 -10.35 4.78 -4.24
C ALA A 45 -9.59 4.01 -3.14
N VAL A 46 -9.55 2.67 -3.19
CA VAL A 46 -8.71 1.87 -2.27
C VAL A 46 -7.25 2.30 -2.39
N GLY A 47 -6.56 2.38 -1.25
CA GLY A 47 -5.20 2.93 -1.12
C GLY A 47 -5.16 4.36 -0.60
N LEU A 48 -6.26 5.11 -0.67
CA LEU A 48 -6.43 6.39 0.02
C LEU A 48 -6.66 6.19 1.54
N SER A 49 -6.44 7.26 2.31
CA SER A 49 -6.93 7.30 3.69
C SER A 49 -8.46 7.21 3.74
N SER A 50 -9.04 6.77 4.85
CA SER A 50 -10.50 6.65 4.98
C SER A 50 -11.22 7.97 4.70
N GLY A 51 -10.70 9.09 5.20
CA GLY A 51 -11.30 10.41 4.97
C GLY A 51 -11.25 10.83 3.51
N ASP A 52 -10.08 10.68 2.85
CA ASP A 52 -9.90 11.02 1.44
C ASP A 52 -10.76 10.13 0.54
N LEU A 53 -10.89 8.83 0.89
CA LEU A 53 -11.73 7.89 0.16
C LEU A 53 -13.21 8.32 0.24
N ILE A 54 -13.71 8.64 1.42
CA ILE A 54 -15.09 9.08 1.62
C ILE A 54 -15.33 10.40 0.88
N GLU A 55 -14.44 11.38 1.03
CA GLU A 55 -14.54 12.66 0.34
C GLU A 55 -14.56 12.50 -1.18
N ARG A 56 -13.68 11.65 -1.71
CA ARG A 56 -13.62 11.38 -3.14
C ARG A 56 -14.90 10.76 -3.68
N LEU A 57 -15.56 9.89 -2.90
CA LEU A 57 -16.72 9.13 -3.36
C LEU A 57 -18.05 9.84 -3.12
N LEU A 58 -18.15 10.62 -2.06
CA LEU A 58 -19.37 11.36 -1.71
C LEU A 58 -19.32 12.84 -2.11
N GLY A 59 -18.13 13.38 -2.40
CA GLY A 59 -17.92 14.77 -2.74
C GLY A 59 -17.65 15.68 -1.54
N ALA A 60 -17.22 16.91 -1.83
CA ALA A 60 -16.87 17.90 -0.78
C ALA A 60 -18.10 18.47 -0.05
N ASP A 61 -19.28 18.40 -0.68
CA ASP A 61 -20.54 18.92 -0.11
C ASP A 61 -21.25 17.89 0.80
N ARG A 62 -20.63 16.72 1.08
CA ARG A 62 -21.17 15.68 1.98
C ARG A 62 -21.30 16.18 3.42
N ASP A 63 -22.12 15.52 4.20
CA ASP A 63 -22.12 15.69 5.64
C ASP A 63 -20.89 15.01 6.27
N SER A 64 -19.86 15.81 6.57
CA SER A 64 -18.63 15.28 7.14
C SER A 64 -18.77 14.74 8.58
N GLU A 65 -19.89 15.00 9.25
CA GLU A 65 -20.16 14.42 10.57
C GLU A 65 -20.41 12.90 10.47
N GLU A 66 -20.86 12.40 9.31
CA GLU A 66 -21.06 10.97 9.03
C GLU A 66 -19.76 10.21 8.71
N ASP A 67 -18.66 10.88 8.32
CA ASP A 67 -17.42 10.24 7.87
C ASP A 67 -16.87 9.25 8.90
N SER A 68 -16.88 9.63 10.17
CA SER A 68 -16.41 8.77 11.26
C SER A 68 -17.24 7.48 11.38
N ALA A 69 -18.58 7.58 11.30
CA ALA A 69 -19.47 6.43 11.39
C ALA A 69 -19.29 5.48 10.20
N ILE A 70 -19.13 6.01 8.99
CA ILE A 70 -18.87 5.22 7.76
C ILE A 70 -17.52 4.50 7.88
N SER A 71 -16.47 5.23 8.31
CA SER A 71 -15.14 4.66 8.51
C SER A 71 -15.13 3.54 9.56
N ASP A 72 -15.83 3.75 10.68
CA ASP A 72 -15.89 2.76 11.75
C ASP A 72 -16.73 1.53 11.34
N ALA A 73 -17.80 1.72 10.57
CA ALA A 73 -18.56 0.60 9.97
C ALA A 73 -17.66 -0.23 9.04
N HIS A 74 -16.86 0.44 8.17
CA HIS A 74 -15.89 -0.25 7.32
C HIS A 74 -14.91 -1.08 8.15
N LYS A 75 -14.30 -0.51 9.21
CA LYS A 75 -13.33 -1.22 10.08
C LYS A 75 -13.94 -2.47 10.71
N VAL A 76 -15.19 -2.37 11.21
CA VAL A 76 -15.90 -3.51 11.81
C VAL A 76 -16.17 -4.60 10.77
N LEU A 77 -16.64 -4.22 9.59
CA LEU A 77 -16.95 -5.15 8.50
C LEU A 77 -15.67 -5.83 7.98
N TYR A 78 -14.63 -5.06 7.70
CA TYR A 78 -13.35 -5.58 7.25
C TYR A 78 -12.69 -6.47 8.31
N GLY A 79 -12.82 -6.12 9.59
CA GLY A 79 -12.32 -6.92 10.71
C GLY A 79 -12.82 -8.36 10.74
N THR A 80 -13.94 -8.66 10.09
CA THR A 80 -14.46 -10.04 9.96
C THR A 80 -13.59 -10.94 9.09
N TYR A 81 -12.65 -10.37 8.34
CA TYR A 81 -11.72 -11.08 7.45
C TYR A 81 -10.34 -11.34 8.07
N TYR A 82 -9.97 -10.70 9.20
CA TYR A 82 -8.61 -10.70 9.76
C TYR A 82 -7.98 -12.09 9.96
N ASP A 83 -8.79 -13.10 10.25
CA ASP A 83 -8.27 -14.46 10.47
C ASP A 83 -7.99 -15.25 9.19
N ARG A 84 -8.28 -14.67 8.01
CA ARG A 84 -8.20 -15.33 6.72
C ARG A 84 -7.70 -14.44 5.58
N LEU A 85 -6.97 -13.37 5.89
CA LEU A 85 -6.37 -12.52 4.87
C LEU A 85 -5.33 -13.30 4.07
N PRO A 86 -5.42 -13.33 2.73
CA PRO A 86 -4.46 -14.05 1.90
C PRO A 86 -3.28 -13.15 1.54
N ALA A 87 -2.05 -13.64 1.69
CA ALA A 87 -0.89 -13.03 1.06
C ALA A 87 -0.78 -13.49 -0.40
N PHE A 88 -0.22 -12.64 -1.27
CA PHE A 88 0.15 -13.06 -2.61
C PHE A 88 1.32 -14.03 -2.58
N GLU A 89 1.34 -14.96 -3.56
CA GLU A 89 2.45 -15.87 -3.75
C GLU A 89 3.75 -15.07 -3.94
N GLY A 90 4.81 -15.48 -3.25
CA GLY A 90 6.11 -14.83 -3.33
C GLY A 90 6.29 -13.59 -2.43
N ALA A 91 5.25 -13.05 -1.80
CA ALA A 91 5.35 -11.85 -0.96
C ALA A 91 6.39 -12.00 0.16
N SER A 92 6.24 -12.99 1.00
CA SER A 92 7.18 -13.30 2.09
C SER A 92 8.61 -13.57 1.57
N ALA A 93 8.73 -14.33 0.49
CA ALA A 93 10.02 -14.67 -0.11
C ALA A 93 10.72 -13.43 -0.71
N LEU A 94 9.97 -12.51 -1.33
CA LEU A 94 10.51 -11.26 -1.86
C LEU A 94 11.09 -10.39 -0.74
N LEU A 95 10.35 -10.20 0.36
CA LEU A 95 10.83 -9.38 1.48
C LEU A 95 12.12 -9.95 2.09
N ARG A 96 12.18 -11.28 2.29
CA ARG A 96 13.40 -11.94 2.79
C ARG A 96 14.56 -11.84 1.80
N ALA A 97 14.32 -12.05 0.50
CA ALA A 97 15.35 -11.93 -0.53
C ALA A 97 15.93 -10.51 -0.64
N LEU A 98 15.15 -9.48 -0.34
CA LEU A 98 15.60 -8.09 -0.26
C LEU A 98 16.42 -7.84 1.01
N ALA A 99 15.93 -8.31 2.17
CA ALA A 99 16.68 -8.21 3.44
C ALA A 99 18.05 -8.91 3.36
N GLU A 100 18.13 -10.10 2.74
CA GLU A 100 19.39 -10.84 2.48
C GLU A 100 20.37 -10.07 1.55
N ARG A 101 19.87 -9.08 0.80
CA ARG A 101 20.66 -8.19 -0.06
C ARG A 101 20.93 -6.83 0.58
N ASP A 102 20.83 -6.73 1.88
CA ASP A 102 21.04 -5.52 2.67
C ASP A 102 20.05 -4.36 2.36
N TRP A 103 18.89 -4.63 1.75
CA TRP A 103 17.80 -3.67 1.65
C TRP A 103 17.02 -3.60 2.98
N ARG A 104 16.76 -2.39 3.47
CA ARG A 104 15.85 -2.18 4.60
C ARG A 104 14.42 -2.20 4.10
N VAL A 105 13.70 -3.26 4.40
CA VAL A 105 12.29 -3.42 4.02
C VAL A 105 11.42 -2.63 4.97
N VAL A 106 10.68 -1.65 4.47
CA VAL A 106 9.73 -0.85 5.26
C VAL A 106 8.35 -0.97 4.65
N LEU A 107 7.35 -1.22 5.48
CA LEU A 107 5.95 -1.16 5.04
C LEU A 107 5.45 0.29 5.11
N ALA A 108 4.67 0.74 4.10
CA ALA A 108 4.02 2.04 4.08
C ALA A 108 2.53 1.86 3.74
N THR A 109 1.70 1.73 4.76
CA THR A 109 0.31 1.29 4.65
C THR A 109 -0.68 2.25 5.29
N SER A 110 -1.91 2.31 4.76
CA SER A 110 -3.04 2.99 5.39
C SER A 110 -3.64 2.21 6.58
N ALA A 111 -3.23 0.96 6.79
CA ALA A 111 -3.65 0.15 7.92
C ALA A 111 -2.97 0.57 9.23
N SER A 112 -3.62 0.32 10.35
CA SER A 112 -3.07 0.53 11.69
C SER A 112 -3.70 -0.45 12.70
N GLY A 113 -3.14 -0.53 13.91
CA GLY A 113 -3.69 -1.32 15.00
C GLY A 113 -3.95 -2.79 14.67
N PRO A 114 -5.16 -3.33 14.94
CA PRO A 114 -5.49 -4.74 14.70
C PRO A 114 -5.41 -5.16 13.23
N GLU A 115 -5.74 -4.25 12.30
CA GLU A 115 -5.66 -4.48 10.87
C GLU A 115 -4.22 -4.73 10.43
N LEU A 116 -3.30 -3.83 10.80
CA LEU A 116 -1.88 -3.98 10.51
C LEU A 116 -1.32 -5.29 11.09
N THR A 117 -1.74 -5.66 12.31
CA THR A 117 -1.35 -6.93 12.93
C THR A 117 -1.81 -8.13 12.10
N ALA A 118 -3.04 -8.10 11.59
CA ALA A 118 -3.59 -9.17 10.75
C ALA A 118 -2.87 -9.26 9.40
N LEU A 119 -2.58 -8.12 8.75
CA LEU A 119 -1.86 -8.06 7.49
C LEU A 119 -0.42 -8.58 7.64
N ARG A 120 0.32 -8.15 8.67
CA ARG A 120 1.68 -8.66 8.95
C ARG A 120 1.69 -10.15 9.19
N ARG A 121 0.70 -10.67 9.94
CA ARG A 121 0.54 -12.12 10.14
C ARG A 121 0.29 -12.86 8.83
N ALA A 122 -0.53 -12.28 7.91
CA ALA A 122 -0.81 -12.88 6.61
C ALA A 122 0.44 -12.93 5.71
N VAL A 123 1.24 -11.85 5.69
CA VAL A 123 2.50 -11.79 4.93
C VAL A 123 3.56 -12.73 5.48
N ASP A 124 3.58 -12.97 6.80
CA ASP A 124 4.50 -13.91 7.48
C ASP A 124 5.98 -13.66 7.15
N ALA A 125 6.43 -12.40 7.31
CA ALA A 125 7.81 -12.00 7.04
C ALA A 125 8.35 -10.97 8.05
N ASP A 126 7.88 -10.99 9.29
CA ASP A 126 8.28 -10.04 10.33
C ASP A 126 9.80 -10.04 10.60
N ASP A 127 10.46 -11.15 10.34
CA ASP A 127 11.91 -11.32 10.41
C ASP A 127 12.68 -10.51 9.35
N ALA A 128 12.04 -10.17 8.23
CA ALA A 128 12.62 -9.39 7.15
C ALA A 128 12.20 -7.91 7.17
N ILE A 129 11.12 -7.55 7.89
CA ILE A 129 10.63 -6.18 7.96
C ILE A 129 11.47 -5.37 8.94
N TRP A 130 12.10 -4.31 8.44
CA TRP A 130 12.90 -3.37 9.23
C TRP A 130 12.02 -2.47 10.10
N ASP A 131 10.96 -1.89 9.50
CA ASP A 131 10.03 -0.98 10.18
C ASP A 131 8.71 -0.84 9.40
N THR A 132 7.76 -0.07 9.95
CA THR A 132 6.46 0.19 9.33
C THR A 132 6.03 1.64 9.54
N ALA A 133 5.74 2.36 8.46
CA ALA A 133 5.04 3.62 8.45
C ALA A 133 3.53 3.32 8.29
N SER A 134 2.77 3.47 9.35
CA SER A 134 1.33 3.19 9.40
C SER A 134 0.51 4.48 9.32
N SER A 135 -0.81 4.38 9.12
CA SER A 135 -1.70 5.53 9.11
C SER A 135 -1.74 6.30 10.44
N SER A 136 -1.32 5.70 11.55
CA SER A 136 -1.23 6.37 12.85
C SER A 136 0.00 7.27 12.99
N ASP A 137 0.96 7.16 12.10
CA ASP A 137 2.26 7.82 12.17
C ASP A 137 2.36 9.06 11.27
N VAL A 138 1.33 9.31 10.45
CA VAL A 138 1.28 10.38 9.46
C VAL A 138 0.01 11.22 9.60
N ALA A 139 0.10 12.50 9.25
CA ALA A 139 -1.07 13.40 9.23
C ALA A 139 -1.89 13.23 7.94
N GLU A 140 -1.21 12.99 6.82
CA GLU A 140 -1.83 12.82 5.51
C GLU A 140 -1.45 11.48 4.89
N GLY A 141 -2.45 10.72 4.40
CA GLY A 141 -2.26 9.48 3.66
C GLY A 141 -1.84 9.70 2.20
N LYS A 142 -1.57 8.62 1.47
CA LYS A 142 -1.37 8.66 0.02
C LYS A 142 -2.59 9.34 -0.66
N PRO A 143 -2.37 10.19 -1.64
CA PRO A 143 -1.18 10.48 -2.43
C PRO A 143 -0.23 11.53 -1.84
N SER A 144 -0.35 11.92 -0.57
CA SER A 144 0.67 12.72 0.11
C SER A 144 2.02 11.98 0.10
N PRO A 145 3.16 12.68 -0.04
CA PRO A 145 4.48 12.06 0.06
C PRO A 145 4.86 11.67 1.49
N GLU A 146 4.07 12.04 2.49
CA GLU A 146 4.41 11.88 3.90
C GLU A 146 4.69 10.42 4.31
N PRO A 147 3.83 9.42 3.97
CA PRO A 147 4.11 8.03 4.33
C PRO A 147 5.41 7.50 3.71
N VAL A 148 5.72 7.92 2.48
CA VAL A 148 6.93 7.50 1.77
C VAL A 148 8.19 8.13 2.37
N ARG A 149 8.12 9.42 2.73
CA ARG A 149 9.23 10.11 3.40
C ARG A 149 9.49 9.55 4.78
N LEU A 150 8.43 9.28 5.56
CA LEU A 150 8.55 8.63 6.86
C LEU A 150 9.21 7.25 6.72
N ALA A 151 8.83 6.46 5.72
CA ALA A 151 9.47 5.17 5.47
C ALA A 151 10.97 5.30 5.15
N CYS A 152 11.39 6.34 4.39
CA CYS A 152 12.81 6.63 4.17
C CYS A 152 13.52 7.03 5.47
N GLU A 153 12.90 7.83 6.33
CA GLU A 153 13.44 8.25 7.64
C GLU A 153 13.62 7.05 8.56
N LEU A 154 12.62 6.16 8.68
CA LEU A 154 12.69 4.92 9.45
C LEU A 154 13.80 3.98 8.93
N ALA A 155 13.98 3.96 7.61
CA ALA A 155 15.08 3.23 6.99
C ALA A 155 16.44 3.94 7.14
N GLY A 156 16.48 5.23 7.52
CA GLY A 156 17.71 6.00 7.62
C GLY A 156 18.43 6.17 6.28
N VAL A 157 17.66 6.38 5.19
CA VAL A 157 18.18 6.58 3.82
C VAL A 157 17.60 7.84 3.21
N ARG A 158 18.25 8.35 2.14
CA ARG A 158 17.69 9.41 1.31
C ARG A 158 16.64 8.86 0.35
N THR A 159 15.77 9.72 -0.17
CA THR A 159 14.69 9.32 -1.09
C THR A 159 15.22 8.75 -2.42
N ASP A 160 16.38 9.21 -2.89
CA ASP A 160 17.05 8.68 -4.11
C ASP A 160 17.69 7.29 -3.89
N GLU A 161 17.83 6.86 -2.63
CA GLU A 161 18.30 5.52 -2.22
C GLU A 161 17.14 4.55 -1.91
N ALA A 162 15.90 4.96 -2.19
CA ALA A 162 14.71 4.15 -1.93
C ALA A 162 14.00 3.74 -3.23
N VAL A 163 13.27 2.63 -3.14
CA VAL A 163 12.34 2.15 -4.17
C VAL A 163 11.02 1.82 -3.51
N PHE A 164 9.94 2.38 -4.03
CA PHE A 164 8.58 2.12 -3.55
C PHE A 164 7.88 1.10 -4.45
N VAL A 165 7.22 0.12 -3.87
CA VAL A 165 6.41 -0.89 -4.58
C VAL A 165 4.96 -0.74 -4.14
N GLY A 166 4.04 -0.61 -5.11
CA GLY A 166 2.60 -0.49 -4.84
C GLY A 166 1.75 -0.92 -6.04
N ASP A 167 0.43 -0.99 -5.86
CA ASP A 167 -0.53 -1.46 -6.86
C ASP A 167 -1.50 -0.37 -7.37
N SER A 168 -1.53 0.78 -6.71
CA SER A 168 -2.48 1.86 -6.98
C SER A 168 -1.84 3.10 -7.62
N VAL A 169 -2.67 3.94 -8.23
CA VAL A 169 -2.22 5.26 -8.72
C VAL A 169 -1.77 6.16 -7.57
N TRP A 170 -2.35 6.00 -6.39
CA TRP A 170 -2.03 6.77 -5.18
C TRP A 170 -0.61 6.49 -4.69
N ASP A 171 -0.15 5.25 -4.82
CA ASP A 171 1.20 4.83 -4.52
C ASP A 171 2.22 5.48 -5.44
N MET A 172 1.95 5.44 -6.74
CA MET A 172 2.81 6.02 -7.76
C MET A 172 2.93 7.54 -7.58
N GLU A 173 1.81 8.22 -7.31
CA GLU A 173 1.80 9.65 -7.04
C GLU A 173 2.54 10.00 -5.74
N ALA A 174 2.32 9.25 -4.65
CA ALA A 174 3.02 9.47 -3.38
C ALA A 174 4.53 9.32 -3.53
N ALA A 175 4.97 8.24 -4.18
CA ALA A 175 6.39 8.00 -4.47
C ALA A 175 7.00 9.12 -5.34
N GLY A 176 6.31 9.52 -6.42
CA GLY A 176 6.75 10.60 -7.30
C GLY A 176 6.87 11.94 -6.58
N ARG A 177 5.90 12.30 -5.73
CA ARG A 177 5.94 13.52 -4.90
C ARG A 177 7.02 13.48 -3.83
N ALA A 178 7.38 12.28 -3.36
CA ALA A 178 8.49 12.09 -2.42
C ALA A 178 9.87 12.12 -3.11
N GLY A 179 9.93 12.00 -4.44
CA GLY A 179 11.18 11.86 -5.20
C GLY A 179 11.78 10.44 -5.11
N VAL A 180 10.94 9.44 -4.85
CA VAL A 180 11.31 8.02 -4.74
C VAL A 180 10.97 7.30 -6.05
N ARG A 181 11.85 6.41 -6.51
CA ARG A 181 11.56 5.54 -7.67
C ARG A 181 10.44 4.58 -7.33
N SER A 182 9.48 4.41 -8.26
CA SER A 182 8.33 3.52 -8.06
C SER A 182 8.34 2.31 -8.97
N VAL A 183 7.88 1.21 -8.41
CA VAL A 183 7.59 -0.06 -9.08
C VAL A 183 6.11 -0.34 -8.86
N ALA A 184 5.38 -0.59 -9.93
CA ALA A 184 3.98 -0.99 -9.83
C ALA A 184 3.82 -2.50 -9.99
N VAL A 185 2.83 -3.05 -9.29
CA VAL A 185 2.32 -4.42 -9.49
C VAL A 185 0.86 -4.37 -9.95
N LEU A 186 0.46 -5.30 -10.81
CA LEU A 186 -0.91 -5.35 -11.36
C LEU A 186 -1.87 -6.15 -10.47
N SER A 187 -1.39 -6.70 -9.37
CA SER A 187 -2.17 -7.54 -8.45
C SER A 187 -3.35 -6.79 -7.82
N GLY A 188 -3.28 -5.47 -7.68
CA GLY A 188 -4.38 -4.65 -7.18
C GLY A 188 -5.50 -4.39 -8.20
N GLY A 189 -5.34 -4.83 -9.47
CA GLY A 189 -6.37 -4.73 -10.50
C GLY A 189 -6.41 -3.38 -11.24
N ILE A 190 -5.45 -2.48 -11.01
CA ILE A 190 -5.35 -1.22 -11.76
C ILE A 190 -4.61 -1.48 -13.09
N PRO A 191 -5.14 -0.98 -14.23
CA PRO A 191 -4.53 -1.19 -15.53
C PRO A 191 -3.12 -0.60 -15.63
N ARG A 192 -2.19 -1.34 -16.27
CA ARG A 192 -0.80 -0.91 -16.52
C ARG A 192 -0.69 0.54 -17.01
N ALA A 193 -1.48 0.90 -18.03
CA ALA A 193 -1.43 2.23 -18.62
C ALA A 193 -1.84 3.36 -17.63
N GLU A 194 -2.61 3.05 -16.59
CA GLU A 194 -2.97 4.01 -15.55
C GLU A 194 -1.82 4.18 -14.56
N LEU A 195 -1.18 3.08 -14.14
CA LEU A 195 -0.03 3.12 -13.26
C LEU A 195 1.19 3.80 -13.92
N GLU A 196 1.43 3.53 -15.22
CA GLU A 196 2.47 4.21 -15.99
C GLU A 196 2.21 5.72 -16.10
N ARG A 197 0.97 6.14 -16.34
CA ARG A 197 0.58 7.56 -16.35
C ARG A 197 0.71 8.24 -14.98
N ALA A 198 0.53 7.48 -13.91
CA ALA A 198 0.73 7.96 -12.54
C ALA A 198 2.22 8.02 -12.12
N GLY A 199 3.14 7.54 -12.97
CA GLY A 199 4.57 7.68 -12.75
C GLY A 199 5.31 6.38 -12.42
N ALA A 200 4.70 5.19 -12.61
CA ALA A 200 5.40 3.92 -12.40
C ALA A 200 6.66 3.83 -13.27
N GLY A 201 7.82 3.66 -12.65
CA GLY A 201 9.10 3.51 -13.34
C GLY A 201 9.29 2.13 -13.98
N SER A 202 8.65 1.11 -13.40
CA SER A 202 8.55 -0.25 -13.94
C SER A 202 7.26 -0.91 -13.45
N VAL A 203 6.76 -1.89 -14.21
CA VAL A 203 5.49 -2.58 -13.90
C VAL A 203 5.65 -4.08 -14.06
N TYR A 204 5.33 -4.81 -13.00
CA TYR A 204 5.32 -6.28 -12.92
C TYR A 204 3.90 -6.80 -12.79
N HIS A 205 3.68 -8.06 -13.11
CA HIS A 205 2.37 -8.67 -12.94
C HIS A 205 1.99 -8.73 -11.45
N ASP A 206 2.95 -9.16 -10.61
CA ASP A 206 2.80 -9.30 -9.17
C ASP A 206 4.18 -9.33 -8.49
N VAL A 207 4.20 -9.53 -7.18
CA VAL A 207 5.43 -9.65 -6.38
C VAL A 207 6.20 -10.94 -6.67
N ALA A 208 5.56 -11.98 -7.18
CA ALA A 208 6.23 -13.21 -7.58
C ALA A 208 7.07 -12.99 -8.86
N GLU A 209 6.53 -12.28 -9.86
CA GLU A 209 7.32 -11.88 -11.03
C GLU A 209 8.48 -10.96 -10.63
N LEU A 210 8.23 -9.99 -9.74
CA LEU A 210 9.28 -9.10 -9.25
C LEU A 210 10.40 -9.89 -8.57
N LEU A 211 10.07 -10.90 -7.74
CA LEU A 211 11.03 -11.79 -7.10
C LEU A 211 11.88 -12.56 -8.12
N VAL A 212 11.25 -13.16 -9.13
CA VAL A 212 11.96 -13.90 -10.19
C VAL A 212 12.92 -12.99 -10.96
N ARG A 213 12.53 -11.74 -11.19
CA ARG A 213 13.29 -10.75 -11.96
C ARG A 213 14.06 -9.78 -11.08
N LEU A 214 14.29 -10.10 -9.82
CA LEU A 214 14.87 -9.19 -8.83
C LEU A 214 16.23 -8.61 -9.27
N GLY A 215 17.07 -9.41 -9.94
CA GLY A 215 18.36 -8.98 -10.47
C GLY A 215 18.28 -7.94 -11.60
N ASP A 216 17.18 -7.95 -12.37
CA ASP A 216 16.93 -7.04 -13.50
C ASP A 216 15.99 -5.88 -13.10
N SER A 217 15.61 -5.81 -11.82
CA SER A 217 14.74 -4.79 -11.25
C SER A 217 15.54 -3.61 -10.68
N PRO A 218 14.88 -2.53 -10.25
CA PRO A 218 15.54 -1.44 -9.52
C PRO A 218 16.28 -1.87 -8.23
N PHE A 219 16.03 -3.08 -7.75
CA PHE A 219 16.71 -3.69 -6.60
C PHE A 219 17.97 -4.48 -6.97
N GLY A 220 18.22 -4.73 -8.26
CA GLY A 220 19.37 -5.50 -8.74
C GLY A 220 20.67 -4.70 -8.84
N SER A 221 20.59 -3.37 -8.93
CA SER A 221 21.74 -2.47 -8.94
C SER A 221 21.87 -1.83 -7.58
N ALA A 222 23.04 -1.97 -6.93
CA ALA A 222 23.35 -1.12 -5.78
C ALA A 222 23.20 0.35 -6.23
N VAL A 223 22.48 1.16 -5.47
CA VAL A 223 22.33 2.59 -5.73
C VAL A 223 23.69 3.22 -5.57
N SER A 224 24.27 3.72 -6.67
CA SER A 224 25.62 4.31 -6.75
C SER A 224 25.61 5.73 -6.22
#